data_1be060f97362591bb83a6f2a24ec902e
#
_entry.id   1be060f97362591bb83a6f2a24ec902e
#
_cell.length_a   1.000
_cell.length_b   1.000
_cell.length_c   1.000
_cell.angle_alpha   90.00
_cell.angle_beta   90.00
_cell.angle_gamma   90.00
#
_symmetry.space_group_name_H-M   'P 1'
#
loop_
_entity.id
_entity.type
_entity.pdbx_description
1 polymer ?
#
loop_
_entity_poly.entity_id
_entity_poly.type
_entity_poly.pdbx_seq_one_letter_code
_entity_poly.pdbx_strand_id
1 'polypeptide(L)'
;MTQRLNLDLASSSRAPRQARQAIIELLATSGRTDLAADAALLVSELVTNAVMHADGPISVSAAYLDATFRVEVHDADHAPLPSLRRPSPSDKTGRGLHLVGLLADRWALRPTPDGKTIWFEIT
;
A
#
# COMPACT_ATOMS: atom_id res chain seq x y z
N MET A 1 -0.26 4.38 -22.58
CA MET A 1 0.99 4.85 -21.98
C MET A 1 1.03 4.44 -20.52
N THR A 2 2.14 3.89 -20.05
CA THR A 2 2.30 3.46 -18.67
C THR A 2 2.72 4.64 -17.80
N GLN A 3 2.04 4.83 -16.68
CA GLN A 3 2.42 5.79 -15.66
C GLN A 3 3.00 5.02 -14.47
N ARG A 4 4.18 5.42 -14.02
CA ARG A 4 4.89 4.75 -12.93
C ARG A 4 5.35 5.74 -11.86
N LEU A 5 5.49 5.21 -10.65
CA LEU A 5 5.95 5.96 -9.49
C LEU A 5 6.77 5.06 -8.60
N ASN A 6 7.90 5.55 -8.10
CA ASN A 6 8.69 4.88 -7.08
C ASN A 6 9.02 5.89 -6.00
N LEU A 7 8.72 5.55 -4.75
CA LEU A 7 8.99 6.39 -3.59
C LEU A 7 9.80 5.61 -2.56
N ASP A 8 10.82 6.27 -2.01
CA ASP A 8 11.52 5.79 -0.82
C ASP A 8 11.16 6.74 0.31
N LEU A 9 10.49 6.22 1.33
CA LEU A 9 9.97 7.01 2.43
C LEU A 9 10.69 6.65 3.73
N ALA A 10 11.04 7.68 4.51
CA ALA A 10 11.48 7.45 5.86
C ALA A 10 10.31 6.94 6.72
N SER A 11 10.62 6.09 7.70
CA SER A 11 9.61 5.60 8.63
C SER A 11 9.24 6.70 9.62
N SER A 12 8.30 7.53 9.23
CA SER A 12 7.85 8.69 10.01
C SER A 12 6.34 8.86 9.89
N SER A 13 5.79 9.72 10.75
CA SER A 13 4.36 10.01 10.72
C SER A 13 3.91 10.71 9.43
N ARG A 14 4.86 11.22 8.64
CA ARG A 14 4.57 11.89 7.36
C ARG A 14 4.46 10.92 6.19
N ALA A 15 5.00 9.71 6.33
CA ALA A 15 5.07 8.76 5.24
C ALA A 15 3.70 8.41 4.64
N PRO A 16 2.65 8.12 5.43
CA PRO A 16 1.34 7.81 4.86
C PRO A 16 0.78 8.94 4.00
N ARG A 17 0.94 10.17 4.45
CA ARG A 17 0.46 11.33 3.70
C ARG A 17 1.24 11.53 2.40
N GLN A 18 2.56 11.38 2.46
CA GLN A 18 3.41 11.49 1.27
C GLN A 18 3.03 10.45 0.23
N ALA A 19 2.83 9.21 0.65
CA ALA A 19 2.41 8.13 -0.25
C ALA A 19 1.04 8.43 -0.85
N ARG A 20 0.08 8.83 -0.02
CA ARG A 20 -1.28 9.14 -0.48
C ARG A 20 -1.30 10.23 -1.55
N GLN A 21 -0.57 11.32 -1.31
CA GLN A 21 -0.53 12.44 -2.25
C GLN A 21 0.08 12.02 -3.60
N ALA A 22 1.16 11.24 -3.56
CA ALA A 22 1.81 10.77 -4.78
C ALA A 22 0.88 9.86 -5.60
N ILE A 23 0.14 8.99 -4.94
CA ILE A 23 -0.82 8.11 -5.61
C ILE A 23 -1.96 8.91 -6.25
N ILE A 24 -2.48 9.91 -5.54
CA ILE A 24 -3.55 10.77 -6.07
C ILE A 24 -3.07 11.50 -7.33
N GLU A 25 -1.85 12.04 -7.31
CA GLU A 25 -1.27 12.73 -8.45
C GLU A 25 -1.06 11.80 -9.65
N LEU A 26 -0.58 10.59 -9.40
CA LEU A 26 -0.39 9.60 -10.46
C LEU A 26 -1.71 9.25 -11.14
N LEU A 27 -2.76 9.03 -10.36
CA LEU A 27 -4.07 8.70 -10.91
C LEU A 27 -4.70 9.88 -11.64
N ALA A 28 -4.49 11.11 -11.16
CA ALA A 28 -4.95 12.30 -11.86
C ALA A 28 -4.27 12.42 -13.23
N THR A 29 -2.97 12.23 -13.30
CA THR A 29 -2.20 12.23 -14.54
C THR A 29 -2.65 11.13 -15.49
N SER A 30 -3.06 9.99 -14.94
CA SER A 30 -3.52 8.84 -15.72
C SER A 30 -4.98 8.95 -16.17
N GLY A 31 -5.68 10.01 -15.78
CA GLY A 31 -7.10 10.17 -16.11
C GLY A 31 -8.02 9.24 -15.32
N ARG A 32 -7.58 8.77 -14.15
CA ARG A 32 -8.33 7.81 -13.34
C ARG A 32 -8.57 8.34 -11.92
N THR A 33 -9.10 9.56 -11.84
CA THR A 33 -9.47 10.15 -10.55
C THR A 33 -10.57 9.34 -9.83
N ASP A 34 -11.31 8.53 -10.56
CA ASP A 34 -12.32 7.63 -10.01
C ASP A 34 -11.73 6.59 -9.05
N LEU A 35 -10.45 6.23 -9.21
CA LEU A 35 -9.77 5.26 -8.36
C LEU A 35 -9.08 5.90 -7.15
N ALA A 36 -8.98 7.23 -7.12
CA ALA A 36 -8.12 7.92 -6.16
C ALA A 36 -8.53 7.70 -4.70
N ALA A 37 -9.82 7.71 -4.38
CA ALA A 37 -10.28 7.58 -3.00
C ALA A 37 -9.89 6.22 -2.41
N ASP A 38 -10.17 5.12 -3.12
CA ASP A 38 -9.87 3.77 -2.65
C ASP A 38 -8.36 3.53 -2.61
N ALA A 39 -7.64 3.92 -3.67
CA ALA A 39 -6.20 3.74 -3.73
C ALA A 39 -5.47 4.52 -2.63
N ALA A 40 -5.88 5.77 -2.39
CA ALA A 40 -5.28 6.59 -1.35
C ALA A 40 -5.54 6.01 0.05
N LEU A 41 -6.74 5.51 0.29
CA LEU A 41 -7.06 4.86 1.57
C LEU A 41 -6.20 3.62 1.78
N LEU A 42 -6.11 2.75 0.78
CA LEU A 42 -5.35 1.51 0.89
C LEU A 42 -3.86 1.77 1.09
N VAL A 43 -3.26 2.67 0.32
CA VAL A 43 -1.83 2.96 0.47
C VAL A 43 -1.54 3.61 1.81
N SER A 44 -2.41 4.50 2.28
CA SER A 44 -2.28 5.12 3.61
C SER A 44 -2.25 4.07 4.72
N GLU A 45 -3.17 3.11 4.67
CA GLU A 45 -3.25 2.05 5.69
C GLU A 45 -2.02 1.15 5.66
N LEU A 46 -1.56 0.77 4.47
CA LEU A 46 -0.39 -0.10 4.33
C LEU A 46 0.89 0.61 4.78
N VAL A 47 1.06 1.88 4.44
CA VAL A 47 2.23 2.65 4.87
C VAL A 47 2.18 2.93 6.36
N THR A 48 1.00 3.21 6.92
CA THR A 48 0.83 3.37 8.37
C THR A 48 1.26 2.10 9.11
N ASN A 49 0.86 0.94 8.63
CA ASN A 49 1.28 -0.33 9.22
C ASN A 49 2.79 -0.49 9.17
N ALA A 50 3.40 -0.15 8.04
CA ALA A 50 4.85 -0.23 7.90
C ALA A 50 5.57 0.70 8.87
N VAL A 51 5.08 1.92 9.04
CA VAL A 51 5.64 2.88 10.01
C VAL A 51 5.55 2.35 11.44
N MET A 52 4.45 1.69 11.78
CA MET A 52 4.23 1.19 13.14
C MET A 52 5.03 -0.05 13.47
N HIS A 53 5.34 -0.90 12.48
CA HIS A 53 5.89 -2.24 12.72
C HIS A 53 7.28 -2.47 12.13
N ALA A 54 7.78 -1.59 11.28
CA ALA A 54 9.08 -1.76 10.64
C ALA A 54 10.05 -0.67 11.09
N ASP A 55 11.33 -1.04 11.20
CA ASP A 55 12.42 -0.09 11.37
C ASP A 55 13.11 0.07 10.03
N GLY A 56 13.21 1.29 9.55
CA GLY A 56 13.91 1.56 8.31
C GLY A 56 13.00 2.04 7.19
N PRO A 57 13.58 2.24 5.99
CA PRO A 57 12.85 2.85 4.90
C PRO A 57 11.71 1.99 4.38
N ILE A 58 10.72 2.66 3.82
CA ILE A 58 9.55 2.04 3.21
C ILE A 58 9.58 2.39 1.73
N SER A 59 9.43 1.39 0.87
CA SER A 59 9.38 1.61 -0.58
C SER A 59 7.93 1.46 -1.06
N VAL A 60 7.48 2.41 -1.87
CA VAL A 60 6.17 2.34 -2.52
C VAL A 60 6.39 2.43 -4.02
N SER A 61 5.90 1.43 -4.73
CA SER A 61 5.89 1.40 -6.20
C SER A 61 4.46 1.39 -6.69
N ALA A 62 4.18 2.16 -7.71
CA ALA A 62 2.84 2.18 -8.30
C ALA A 62 2.95 2.28 -9.81
N ALA A 63 2.02 1.65 -10.52
CA ALA A 63 1.94 1.70 -11.97
C ALA A 63 0.50 1.63 -12.43
N TYR A 64 0.15 2.44 -13.43
CA TYR A 64 -1.11 2.34 -14.14
C TYR A 64 -0.82 1.84 -15.56
N LEU A 65 -1.33 0.68 -15.88
CA LEU A 65 -1.10 0.01 -17.16
C LEU A 65 -2.32 -0.83 -17.53
N ASP A 66 -2.80 -0.68 -18.75
CA ASP A 66 -3.92 -1.49 -19.27
C ASP A 66 -5.15 -1.48 -18.37
N ALA A 67 -5.55 -0.29 -17.93
CA ALA A 67 -6.71 -0.05 -17.07
C ALA A 67 -6.58 -0.66 -15.66
N THR A 68 -5.40 -1.11 -15.27
CA THR A 68 -5.15 -1.67 -13.94
C THR A 68 -4.16 -0.77 -13.19
N PHE A 69 -4.52 -0.39 -11.98
CA PHE A 69 -3.63 0.34 -11.08
C PHE A 69 -3.08 -0.62 -10.03
N ARG A 70 -1.76 -0.79 -10.01
CA ARG A 70 -1.07 -1.69 -9.07
C ARG A 70 -0.17 -0.89 -8.16
N VAL A 71 -0.23 -1.20 -6.87
CA VAL A 71 0.63 -0.62 -5.85
C VAL A 71 1.34 -1.73 -5.09
N GLU A 72 2.63 -1.54 -4.81
CA GLU A 72 3.41 -2.43 -3.95
C GLU A 72 4.02 -1.60 -2.83
N VAL A 73 3.85 -2.06 -1.59
CA VAL A 73 4.47 -1.44 -0.42
C VAL A 73 5.43 -2.45 0.20
N HIS A 74 6.71 -2.09 0.24
CA HIS A 74 7.76 -2.93 0.80
C HIS A 74 8.32 -2.31 2.08
N ASP A 75 8.50 -3.13 3.10
CA ASP A 75 9.16 -2.72 4.33
C ASP A 75 10.09 -3.83 4.84
N ALA A 76 10.91 -3.49 5.84
CA ALA A 76 11.92 -4.38 6.40
C ALA A 76 11.43 -5.17 7.61
N ASP A 77 10.13 -5.28 7.81
CA ASP A 77 9.55 -6.01 8.94
C ASP A 77 9.58 -7.52 8.70
N HIS A 78 10.38 -8.22 9.50
CA HIS A 78 10.51 -9.68 9.45
C HIS A 78 9.59 -10.41 10.43
N ALA A 79 8.70 -9.69 11.12
CA ALA A 79 7.76 -10.32 12.03
C ALA A 79 6.89 -11.33 11.28
N PRO A 80 6.36 -12.38 11.97
CA PRO A 80 5.45 -13.30 11.32
C PRO A 80 4.32 -12.56 10.62
N LEU A 81 4.01 -12.98 9.40
CA LEU A 81 2.95 -12.34 8.62
C LEU A 81 1.63 -12.44 9.39
N PRO A 82 0.86 -11.35 9.45
CA PRO A 82 -0.45 -11.42 10.08
C PRO A 82 -1.30 -12.46 9.36
N SER A 83 -1.95 -13.32 10.12
CA SER A 83 -2.89 -14.26 9.53
C SER A 83 -4.07 -13.46 8.97
N LEU A 84 -4.71 -13.99 7.94
CA LEU A 84 -5.90 -13.39 7.34
C LEU A 84 -7.12 -13.55 8.25
N ARG A 85 -6.92 -13.56 9.55
CA ARG A 85 -8.00 -13.61 10.52
C ARG A 85 -8.84 -12.36 10.45
N ARG A 86 -10.08 -12.52 10.82
CA ARG A 86 -10.93 -11.38 11.07
C ARG A 86 -10.25 -10.51 12.16
N PRO A 87 -9.90 -9.26 11.86
CA PRO A 87 -9.24 -8.41 12.84
C PRO A 87 -10.20 -8.08 13.99
N SER A 88 -9.64 -7.94 15.20
CA SER A 88 -10.41 -7.39 16.30
C SER A 88 -10.57 -5.88 16.06
N PRO A 89 -11.59 -5.23 16.63
CA PRO A 89 -11.76 -3.79 16.48
C PRO A 89 -10.56 -2.97 16.94
N SER A 90 -9.72 -3.52 17.82
CA SER A 90 -8.53 -2.85 18.32
C SER A 90 -7.27 -3.17 17.53
N ASP A 91 -7.34 -4.07 16.57
CA ASP A 91 -6.18 -4.48 15.76
C ASP A 91 -6.08 -3.63 14.51
N LYS A 92 -5.25 -2.59 14.57
CA LYS A 92 -5.05 -1.67 13.44
C LYS A 92 -4.37 -2.34 12.25
N THR A 93 -3.47 -3.30 12.49
CA THR A 93 -2.77 -4.02 11.42
C THR A 93 -3.74 -4.89 10.64
N GLY A 94 -4.58 -5.64 11.35
CA GLY A 94 -5.60 -6.46 10.71
C GLY A 94 -6.62 -5.63 9.93
N ARG A 95 -6.89 -4.40 10.41
CA ARG A 95 -7.80 -3.49 9.72
C ARG A 95 -7.29 -3.12 8.32
N GLY A 96 -6.01 -2.79 8.19
CA GLY A 96 -5.43 -2.44 6.90
C GLY A 96 -5.58 -3.56 5.88
N LEU A 97 -5.24 -4.79 6.26
CA LEU A 97 -5.38 -5.95 5.39
C LEU A 97 -6.85 -6.25 5.08
N HIS A 98 -7.74 -6.05 6.04
CA HIS A 98 -9.17 -6.22 5.83
C HIS A 98 -9.70 -5.28 4.75
N LEU A 99 -9.29 -4.00 4.80
CA LEU A 99 -9.67 -3.02 3.79
C LEU A 99 -9.14 -3.38 2.41
N VAL A 100 -7.90 -3.86 2.33
CA VAL A 100 -7.33 -4.32 1.05
C VAL A 100 -8.21 -5.43 0.46
N GLY A 101 -8.60 -6.40 1.28
CA GLY A 101 -9.46 -7.50 0.83
C GLY A 101 -10.84 -7.05 0.37
N LEU A 102 -11.36 -5.94 0.92
CA LEU A 102 -12.66 -5.41 0.54
C LEU A 102 -12.63 -4.55 -0.72
N LEU A 103 -11.57 -3.77 -0.91
CA LEU A 103 -11.53 -2.73 -1.94
C LEU A 103 -10.67 -3.09 -3.15
N ALA A 104 -9.69 -3.97 -2.99
CA ALA A 104 -8.83 -4.37 -4.09
C ALA A 104 -9.45 -5.51 -4.89
N ASP A 105 -9.23 -5.51 -6.19
CA ASP A 105 -9.65 -6.60 -7.05
C ASP A 105 -8.75 -7.83 -6.87
N ARG A 106 -7.47 -7.58 -6.64
CA ARG A 106 -6.47 -8.62 -6.39
C ARG A 106 -5.45 -8.08 -5.40
N TRP A 107 -4.90 -8.94 -4.56
CA TRP A 107 -3.85 -8.56 -3.63
C TRP A 107 -3.12 -9.78 -3.10
N ALA A 108 -1.91 -9.56 -2.60
CA ALA A 108 -1.16 -10.60 -1.90
C ALA A 108 -0.14 -10.00 -0.95
N LEU A 109 0.23 -10.78 0.04
CA LEU A 109 1.27 -10.48 1.00
C LEU A 109 2.40 -11.49 0.77
N ARG A 110 3.61 -11.00 0.51
CA ARG A 110 4.75 -11.84 0.16
C ARG A 110 5.95 -11.55 1.04
N PRO A 111 6.49 -12.54 1.75
CA PRO A 111 7.76 -12.35 2.44
C PRO A 111 8.90 -12.21 1.44
N THR A 112 9.91 -11.42 1.79
CA THR A 112 11.11 -11.23 0.99
C THR A 112 12.34 -11.45 1.87
N PRO A 113 13.55 -11.64 1.31
CA PRO A 113 14.75 -11.82 2.12
C PRO A 113 15.01 -10.69 3.10
N ASP A 114 14.59 -9.48 2.79
CA ASP A 114 14.85 -8.28 3.58
C ASP A 114 13.58 -7.67 4.21
N GLY A 115 12.46 -8.41 4.23
CA GLY A 115 11.24 -7.92 4.84
C GLY A 115 9.99 -8.53 4.26
N LYS A 116 9.06 -7.69 3.84
CA LYS A 116 7.82 -8.14 3.19
C LYS A 116 7.33 -7.11 2.19
N THR A 117 6.56 -7.59 1.21
CA THR A 117 5.87 -6.75 0.24
C THR A 117 4.39 -7.08 0.24
N ILE A 118 3.55 -6.05 0.31
CA ILE A 118 2.11 -6.18 0.10
C ILE A 118 1.80 -5.45 -1.18
N TRP A 119 1.07 -6.08 -2.08
CA TRP A 119 0.63 -5.43 -3.30
C TRP A 119 -0.88 -5.56 -3.48
N PHE A 120 -1.47 -4.60 -4.17
CA PHE A 120 -2.87 -4.67 -4.55
C PHE A 120 -3.07 -4.09 -5.95
N GLU A 121 -4.15 -4.50 -6.60
CA GLU A 121 -4.59 -4.00 -7.90
C GLU A 121 -6.04 -3.57 -7.84
N ILE A 122 -6.34 -2.45 -8.48
CA ILE A 122 -7.68 -1.89 -8.63
C ILE A 122 -7.90 -1.55 -10.10
N THR A 123 -9.09 -1.84 -10.61
CA THR A 123 -9.45 -1.52 -12.01
C THR A 123 -10.56 -0.49 -12.12
#